data_8f6b3d7236f1e1406d5f737b8cd97f8e
#
_entry.id   8f6b3d7236f1e1406d5f737b8cd97f8e
#
_cell.length_a   1.000
_cell.length_b   1.000
_cell.length_c   1.000
_cell.angle_alpha   90.00
_cell.angle_beta   90.00
_cell.angle_gamma   90.00
#
_symmetry.space_group_name_H-M   'P 1'
#
loop_
_entity.id
_entity.type
_entity.pdbx_description
1 polymer ?
#
loop_
_entity_poly.entity_id
_entity_poly.type
_entity_poly.pdbx_seq_one_letter_code
_entity_poly.pdbx_strand_id
1 'polypeptide(L)'
;MNIIITGASRGIGKAIAASFAGKGNHLFLCARNEKVLSDTVAELQVKYPAAVIHARPADLSEKEAAIQFGAWCLQYGIPDILVNNAGEYISGNIIDEAEGNLEKMMAINLFSAYHLTRTLLPQMIGVKPPEGRSRHIFNLCSIASMQAYCNGGGYSISKFALSGFSKNLREELKPHGIKVTSIYPGAVMTDSWSGFDNTGKRIMEAEDIAAMVLAATGLSPQAVAEDIVLRPLLGDL
;
A
#
# COMPACT_ATOMS: atom_id res chain seq x y z
N MET A 1 -5.55 7.85 15.18
CA MET A 1 -4.94 8.26 13.90
C MET A 1 -5.92 7.94 12.77
N ASN A 2 -5.93 8.77 11.72
CA ASN A 2 -6.65 8.51 10.48
C ASN A 2 -5.72 7.81 9.50
N ILE A 3 -6.06 6.58 9.09
CA ILE A 3 -5.18 5.71 8.31
C ILE A 3 -5.91 5.26 7.05
N ILE A 4 -5.39 5.63 5.88
CA ILE A 4 -5.91 5.22 4.59
C ILE A 4 -5.10 4.02 4.09
N ILE A 5 -5.78 2.94 3.68
CA ILE A 5 -5.16 1.74 3.13
C ILE A 5 -5.88 1.35 1.85
N THR A 6 -5.15 1.35 0.74
CA THR A 6 -5.69 0.93 -0.55
C THR A 6 -5.45 -0.57 -0.78
N GLY A 7 -6.34 -1.23 -1.54
CA GLY A 7 -6.26 -2.67 -1.76
C GLY A 7 -6.42 -3.49 -0.47
N ALA A 8 -7.29 -3.03 0.44
CA ALA A 8 -7.39 -3.53 1.82
C ALA A 8 -8.29 -4.76 2.00
N SER A 9 -8.89 -5.30 0.93
CA SER A 9 -9.84 -6.42 1.04
C SER A 9 -9.19 -7.80 1.23
N ARG A 10 -7.87 -7.94 1.02
CA ARG A 10 -7.15 -9.21 1.11
C ARG A 10 -5.63 -8.99 1.21
N GLY A 11 -4.88 -10.08 1.43
CA GLY A 11 -3.41 -10.11 1.42
C GLY A 11 -2.78 -9.05 2.33
N ILE A 12 -1.73 -8.39 1.84
CA ILE A 12 -0.94 -7.41 2.59
C ILE A 12 -1.80 -6.26 3.10
N GLY A 13 -2.70 -5.71 2.27
CA GLY A 13 -3.55 -4.60 2.68
C GLY A 13 -4.49 -4.94 3.84
N LYS A 14 -5.08 -6.15 3.83
CA LYS A 14 -5.91 -6.66 4.94
C LYS A 14 -5.08 -6.87 6.22
N ALA A 15 -3.87 -7.44 6.10
CA ALA A 15 -2.98 -7.65 7.24
C ALA A 15 -2.55 -6.30 7.88
N ILE A 16 -2.22 -5.30 7.05
CA ILE A 16 -1.94 -3.94 7.54
C ILE A 16 -3.17 -3.35 8.23
N ALA A 17 -4.36 -3.45 7.64
CA ALA A 17 -5.60 -2.98 8.26
C ALA A 17 -5.83 -3.63 9.63
N ALA A 18 -5.64 -4.94 9.74
CA ALA A 18 -5.76 -5.68 11.01
C ALA A 18 -4.77 -5.19 12.08
N SER A 19 -3.50 -4.92 11.70
CA SER A 19 -2.48 -4.45 12.63
C SER A 19 -2.79 -3.06 13.22
N PHE A 20 -3.43 -2.19 12.45
CA PHE A 20 -3.85 -0.87 12.91
C PHE A 20 -5.22 -0.88 13.62
N ALA A 21 -6.14 -1.76 13.24
CA ALA A 21 -7.43 -1.92 13.88
C ALA A 21 -7.28 -2.24 15.38
N GLY A 22 -6.33 -3.11 15.73
CA GLY A 22 -6.02 -3.47 17.12
C GLY A 22 -5.49 -2.31 17.98
N LYS A 23 -5.22 -1.12 17.40
CA LYS A 23 -4.74 0.07 18.10
C LYS A 23 -5.80 1.16 18.29
N GLY A 24 -7.06 0.89 17.98
CA GLY A 24 -8.16 1.86 18.10
C GLY A 24 -8.05 3.05 17.14
N ASN A 25 -7.51 2.84 15.95
CA ASN A 25 -7.40 3.85 14.91
C ASN A 25 -8.67 3.95 14.07
N HIS A 26 -8.83 5.06 13.35
CA HIS A 26 -9.84 5.22 12.31
C HIS A 26 -9.23 4.76 10.98
N LEU A 27 -9.82 3.75 10.38
CA LEU A 27 -9.34 3.16 9.14
C LEU A 27 -10.25 3.56 7.98
N PHE A 28 -9.64 3.93 6.86
CA PHE A 28 -10.32 4.23 5.60
C PHE A 28 -9.82 3.24 4.56
N LEU A 29 -10.66 2.26 4.25
CA LEU A 29 -10.29 1.13 3.43
C LEU A 29 -10.94 1.22 2.05
N CYS A 30 -10.21 0.87 1.00
CA CYS A 30 -10.81 0.67 -0.31
C CYS A 30 -10.29 -0.58 -1.01
N ALA A 31 -11.14 -1.11 -1.88
CA ALA A 31 -10.84 -2.16 -2.84
C ALA A 31 -11.90 -2.13 -3.96
N ARG A 32 -11.62 -2.79 -5.09
CA ARG A 32 -12.55 -2.83 -6.23
C ARG A 32 -13.81 -3.63 -5.95
N ASN A 33 -13.67 -4.80 -5.32
CA ASN A 33 -14.78 -5.69 -5.04
C ASN A 33 -15.45 -5.32 -3.72
N GLU A 34 -16.67 -4.78 -3.82
CA GLU A 34 -17.48 -4.32 -2.69
C GLU A 34 -17.78 -5.44 -1.68
N LYS A 35 -18.17 -6.63 -2.20
CA LYS A 35 -18.52 -7.76 -1.33
C LYS A 35 -17.32 -8.22 -0.50
N VAL A 36 -16.17 -8.44 -1.14
CA VAL A 36 -14.95 -8.88 -0.44
C VAL A 36 -14.47 -7.82 0.55
N LEU A 37 -14.61 -6.53 0.21
CA LEU A 37 -14.28 -5.44 1.12
C LEU A 37 -15.20 -5.43 2.34
N SER A 38 -16.51 -5.58 2.13
CA SER A 38 -17.51 -5.64 3.20
C SER A 38 -17.29 -6.84 4.13
N ASP A 39 -17.01 -8.02 3.57
CA ASP A 39 -16.69 -9.23 4.35
C ASP A 39 -15.43 -9.01 5.23
N THR A 40 -14.41 -8.36 4.66
CA THR A 40 -13.19 -8.00 5.41
C THR A 40 -13.47 -7.01 6.55
N VAL A 41 -14.29 -6.00 6.30
CA VAL A 41 -14.69 -5.03 7.33
C VAL A 41 -15.42 -5.73 8.46
N ALA A 42 -16.38 -6.59 8.14
CA ALA A 42 -17.13 -7.34 9.15
C ALA A 42 -16.22 -8.23 10.02
N GLU A 43 -15.27 -8.94 9.40
CA GLU A 43 -14.26 -9.74 10.11
C GLU A 43 -13.39 -8.89 11.05
N LEU A 44 -12.90 -7.74 10.55
CA LEU A 44 -12.09 -6.83 11.37
C LEU A 44 -12.88 -6.23 12.53
N GLN A 45 -14.16 -5.87 12.33
CA GLN A 45 -15.02 -5.35 13.39
C GLN A 45 -15.31 -6.38 14.47
N VAL A 46 -15.53 -7.65 14.10
CA VAL A 46 -15.68 -8.75 15.06
C VAL A 46 -14.40 -8.94 15.88
N LYS A 47 -13.24 -8.93 15.22
CA LYS A 47 -11.95 -9.14 15.90
C LYS A 47 -11.50 -7.94 16.73
N TYR A 48 -11.85 -6.72 16.29
CA TYR A 48 -11.43 -5.46 16.90
C TYR A 48 -12.62 -4.51 17.08
N PRO A 49 -13.52 -4.76 18.06
CA PRO A 49 -14.78 -4.02 18.20
C PRO A 49 -14.61 -2.50 18.44
N ALA A 50 -13.45 -2.09 18.97
CA ALA A 50 -13.13 -0.66 19.20
C ALA A 50 -12.60 0.07 17.95
N ALA A 51 -12.34 -0.63 16.85
CA ALA A 51 -11.87 -0.01 15.62
C ALA A 51 -13.00 0.73 14.90
N VAL A 52 -12.73 1.96 14.47
CA VAL A 52 -13.63 2.71 13.60
C VAL A 52 -13.20 2.48 12.15
N ILE A 53 -14.00 1.76 11.39
CA ILE A 53 -13.65 1.38 10.01
C ILE A 53 -14.67 1.98 9.05
N HIS A 54 -14.18 2.82 8.16
CA HIS A 54 -14.88 3.35 7.01
C HIS A 54 -14.38 2.63 5.76
N ALA A 55 -15.28 2.12 4.94
CA ALA A 55 -14.90 1.44 3.70
C ALA A 55 -15.71 1.96 2.53
N ARG A 56 -15.06 2.10 1.38
CA ARG A 56 -15.71 2.53 0.14
C ARG A 56 -15.13 1.74 -1.04
N PRO A 57 -15.98 1.05 -1.83
CA PRO A 57 -15.51 0.42 -3.05
C PRO A 57 -15.04 1.49 -4.04
N ALA A 58 -13.84 1.27 -4.63
CA ALA A 58 -13.27 2.16 -5.63
C ALA A 58 -12.30 1.39 -6.52
N ASP A 59 -12.39 1.57 -7.83
CA ASP A 59 -11.35 1.13 -8.77
C ASP A 59 -10.34 2.27 -8.93
N LEU A 60 -9.22 2.15 -8.23
CA LEU A 60 -8.19 3.17 -8.22
C LEU A 60 -7.34 3.19 -9.50
N SER A 61 -7.53 2.26 -10.44
CA SER A 61 -6.94 2.37 -11.78
C SER A 61 -7.55 3.54 -12.56
N GLU A 62 -8.77 3.96 -12.18
CA GLU A 62 -9.45 5.11 -12.73
C GLU A 62 -9.07 6.37 -11.94
N LYS A 63 -8.53 7.37 -12.64
CA LYS A 63 -8.05 8.63 -12.03
C LYS A 63 -9.13 9.32 -11.19
N GLU A 64 -10.33 9.44 -11.73
CA GLU A 64 -11.45 10.12 -11.08
C GLU A 64 -11.88 9.38 -9.82
N ALA A 65 -11.87 8.05 -9.82
CA ALA A 65 -12.19 7.25 -8.64
C ALA A 65 -11.14 7.42 -7.53
N ALA A 66 -9.86 7.50 -7.88
CA ALA A 66 -8.79 7.77 -6.92
C ALA A 66 -8.94 9.16 -6.28
N ILE A 67 -9.27 10.19 -7.08
CA ILE A 67 -9.53 11.56 -6.61
C ILE A 67 -10.76 11.57 -5.68
N GLN A 68 -11.86 10.96 -6.10
CA GLN A 68 -13.11 10.91 -5.32
C GLN A 68 -12.94 10.14 -4.01
N PHE A 69 -12.16 9.07 -3.99
CA PHE A 69 -11.84 8.33 -2.77
C PHE A 69 -11.02 9.20 -1.81
N GLY A 70 -10.00 9.89 -2.30
CA GLY A 70 -9.21 10.83 -1.49
C GLY A 70 -10.06 11.97 -0.91
N ALA A 71 -10.90 12.60 -1.74
CA ALA A 71 -11.81 13.65 -1.30
C ALA A 71 -12.82 13.15 -0.25
N TRP A 72 -13.31 11.92 -0.41
CA TRP A 72 -14.18 11.28 0.59
C TRP A 72 -13.46 11.06 1.92
N CYS A 73 -12.22 10.58 1.92
CA CYS A 73 -11.44 10.42 3.14
C CYS A 73 -11.26 11.75 3.89
N LEU A 74 -11.00 12.84 3.15
CA LEU A 74 -10.81 14.17 3.73
C LEU A 74 -12.04 14.73 4.43
N GLN A 75 -13.24 14.23 4.17
CA GLN A 75 -14.47 14.61 4.90
C GLN A 75 -14.44 14.21 6.37
N TYR A 76 -13.64 13.19 6.72
CA TYR A 76 -13.48 12.68 8.07
C TYR A 76 -12.24 13.23 8.79
N GLY A 77 -11.39 13.96 8.09
CA GLY A 77 -10.19 14.58 8.64
C GLY A 77 -8.94 14.30 7.80
N ILE A 78 -7.84 14.89 8.24
CA ILE A 78 -6.56 14.77 7.54
C ILE A 78 -5.93 13.41 7.87
N PRO A 79 -5.44 12.65 6.87
CA PRO A 79 -4.80 11.39 7.14
C PRO A 79 -3.45 11.58 7.86
N ASP A 80 -3.22 10.77 8.89
CA ASP A 80 -1.92 10.62 9.54
C ASP A 80 -1.02 9.66 8.75
N ILE A 81 -1.64 8.60 8.18
CA ILE A 81 -0.94 7.56 7.44
C ILE A 81 -1.68 7.27 6.14
N LEU A 82 -0.94 7.20 5.04
CA LEU A 82 -1.40 6.71 3.75
C LEU A 82 -0.60 5.46 3.38
N VAL A 83 -1.28 4.35 3.11
CA VAL A 83 -0.68 3.12 2.60
C VAL A 83 -1.16 2.87 1.17
N ASN A 84 -0.34 3.22 0.19
CA ASN A 84 -0.54 2.90 -1.21
C ASN A 84 -0.16 1.43 -1.45
N ASN A 85 -1.12 0.53 -1.23
CA ASN A 85 -0.93 -0.90 -1.36
C ASN A 85 -1.66 -1.50 -2.57
N ALA A 86 -2.67 -0.82 -3.12
CA ALA A 86 -3.38 -1.31 -4.30
C ALA A 86 -2.40 -1.62 -5.43
N GLY A 87 -2.52 -2.81 -6.00
CA GLY A 87 -1.64 -3.25 -7.08
C GLY A 87 -2.11 -4.56 -7.67
N GLU A 88 -1.60 -4.86 -8.86
CA GLU A 88 -1.88 -6.08 -9.61
C GLU A 88 -0.59 -6.61 -10.24
N TYR A 89 -0.45 -7.92 -10.27
CA TYR A 89 0.62 -8.63 -10.96
C TYR A 89 0.04 -9.37 -12.15
N ILE A 90 0.56 -9.09 -13.33
CA ILE A 90 0.30 -9.85 -14.55
C ILE A 90 1.65 -10.34 -15.04
N SER A 91 1.82 -11.66 -15.11
CA SER A 91 3.05 -12.29 -15.59
C SER A 91 3.15 -12.16 -17.11
N GLY A 92 4.34 -11.88 -17.62
CA GLY A 92 4.64 -11.85 -19.05
C GLY A 92 6.02 -11.32 -19.32
N ASN A 93 6.63 -11.72 -20.46
CA ASN A 93 7.84 -11.09 -20.96
C ASN A 93 7.46 -9.96 -21.92
N ILE A 94 8.27 -8.94 -22.01
CA ILE A 94 8.02 -7.79 -22.90
C ILE A 94 7.75 -8.21 -24.36
N ILE A 95 8.38 -9.32 -24.79
CA ILE A 95 8.29 -9.79 -26.18
C ILE A 95 6.96 -10.47 -26.52
N ASP A 96 6.19 -10.91 -25.54
CA ASP A 96 4.99 -11.74 -25.74
C ASP A 96 3.84 -11.44 -24.76
N GLU A 97 4.00 -10.44 -23.85
CA GLU A 97 2.88 -10.05 -23.00
C GLU A 97 1.72 -9.44 -23.84
N ALA A 98 0.50 -9.67 -23.40
CA ALA A 98 -0.67 -9.17 -24.11
C ALA A 98 -0.70 -7.63 -24.14
N GLU A 99 -1.13 -7.07 -25.25
CA GLU A 99 -1.33 -5.63 -25.43
C GLU A 99 -2.26 -5.08 -24.34
N GLY A 100 -1.91 -3.92 -23.78
CA GLY A 100 -2.64 -3.27 -22.70
C GLY A 100 -2.29 -3.73 -21.28
N ASN A 101 -1.47 -4.78 -21.11
CA ASN A 101 -1.06 -5.24 -19.78
C ASN A 101 -0.17 -4.23 -19.05
N LEU A 102 0.75 -3.60 -19.77
CA LEU A 102 1.60 -2.55 -19.20
C LEU A 102 0.75 -1.38 -18.70
N GLU A 103 -0.15 -0.86 -19.55
CA GLU A 103 -1.03 0.26 -19.22
C GLU A 103 -1.89 -0.04 -18.00
N LYS A 104 -2.44 -1.26 -17.94
CA LYS A 104 -3.26 -1.74 -16.82
C LYS A 104 -2.45 -1.77 -15.52
N MET A 105 -1.24 -2.32 -15.58
CA MET A 105 -0.36 -2.36 -14.40
C MET A 105 0.13 -0.97 -14.02
N MET A 106 0.44 -0.08 -14.97
CA MET A 106 0.78 1.32 -14.69
C MET A 106 -0.39 2.06 -14.04
N ALA A 107 -1.60 1.85 -14.51
CA ALA A 107 -2.80 2.47 -13.96
C ALA A 107 -2.99 2.11 -12.47
N ILE A 108 -2.93 0.82 -12.13
CA ILE A 108 -3.18 0.38 -10.76
C ILE A 108 -1.94 0.45 -9.86
N ASN A 109 -0.74 0.16 -10.33
CA ASN A 109 0.46 0.10 -9.49
C ASN A 109 1.11 1.48 -9.25
N LEU A 110 0.97 2.41 -10.22
CA LEU A 110 1.56 3.74 -10.13
C LEU A 110 0.51 4.84 -10.04
N PHE A 111 -0.39 4.96 -11.06
CA PHE A 111 -1.26 6.12 -11.16
C PHE A 111 -2.28 6.18 -10.03
N SER A 112 -2.71 5.04 -9.51
CA SER A 112 -3.55 4.98 -8.30
C SER A 112 -2.90 5.70 -7.12
N ALA A 113 -1.64 5.34 -6.81
CA ALA A 113 -0.86 5.94 -5.74
C ALA A 113 -0.59 7.43 -6.01
N TYR A 114 -0.23 7.77 -7.24
CA TYR A 114 0.05 9.15 -7.65
C TYR A 114 -1.17 10.07 -7.49
N HIS A 115 -2.33 9.69 -8.04
CA HIS A 115 -3.53 10.54 -8.01
C HIS A 115 -4.10 10.66 -6.60
N LEU A 116 -4.17 9.55 -5.85
CA LEU A 116 -4.62 9.58 -4.45
C LEU A 116 -3.71 10.46 -3.58
N THR A 117 -2.40 10.24 -3.66
CA THR A 117 -1.43 11.03 -2.90
C THR A 117 -1.55 12.50 -3.21
N ARG A 118 -1.60 12.89 -4.50
CA ARG A 118 -1.78 14.29 -4.91
C ARG A 118 -3.06 14.93 -4.38
N THR A 119 -4.14 14.17 -4.27
CA THR A 119 -5.41 14.66 -3.71
C THR A 119 -5.27 14.96 -2.21
N LEU A 120 -4.53 14.15 -1.47
CA LEU A 120 -4.38 14.27 -0.03
C LEU A 120 -3.32 15.28 0.41
N LEU A 121 -2.24 15.43 -0.37
CA LEU A 121 -1.06 16.22 -0.03
C LEU A 121 -1.35 17.67 0.38
N PRO A 122 -2.21 18.45 -0.30
CA PRO A 122 -2.46 19.84 0.10
C PRO A 122 -2.91 19.97 1.57
N GLN A 123 -3.77 19.06 2.03
CA GLN A 123 -4.22 19.03 3.43
C GLN A 123 -3.14 18.47 4.37
N MET A 124 -2.41 17.46 3.92
CA MET A 124 -1.31 16.88 4.72
C MET A 124 -0.17 17.87 4.93
N ILE A 125 0.10 18.77 3.99
CA ILE A 125 1.14 19.81 4.09
C ILE A 125 0.61 21.03 4.87
N GLY A 126 -0.62 21.45 4.57
CA GLY A 126 -1.20 22.70 5.08
C GLY A 126 -1.47 22.74 6.58
N VAL A 127 -1.53 21.59 7.25
CA VAL A 127 -1.83 21.49 8.68
C VAL A 127 -0.73 20.70 9.38
N LYS A 128 -0.11 21.28 10.39
CA LYS A 128 0.91 20.57 11.19
C LYS A 128 0.28 19.39 11.94
N PRO A 129 0.97 18.23 12.00
CA PRO A 129 0.53 17.13 12.85
C PRO A 129 0.64 17.53 14.35
N PRO A 130 -0.07 16.84 15.26
CA PRO A 130 0.12 17.00 16.70
C PRO A 130 1.59 16.85 17.09
N GLU A 131 1.98 17.54 18.18
CA GLU A 131 3.35 17.48 18.71
C GLU A 131 3.80 16.04 18.96
N GLY A 132 5.03 15.72 18.62
CA GLY A 132 5.60 14.39 18.75
C GLY A 132 5.15 13.39 17.67
N ARG A 133 4.40 13.82 16.66
CA ARG A 133 3.92 12.98 15.55
C ARG A 133 4.42 13.49 14.20
N SER A 134 4.51 12.56 13.24
CA SER A 134 4.76 12.88 11.82
C SER A 134 3.71 12.14 10.98
N ARG A 135 3.32 12.74 9.85
CA ARG A 135 2.56 12.03 8.84
C ARG A 135 3.47 11.08 8.08
N HIS A 136 2.90 10.00 7.57
CA HIS A 136 3.68 8.96 6.92
C HIS A 136 2.98 8.41 5.69
N ILE A 137 3.68 8.32 4.58
CA ILE A 137 3.22 7.70 3.34
C ILE A 137 4.05 6.43 3.11
N PHE A 138 3.37 5.30 2.94
CA PHE A 138 3.97 4.02 2.56
C PHE A 138 3.58 3.67 1.13
N ASN A 139 4.55 3.31 0.32
CA ASN A 139 4.34 2.81 -1.03
C ASN A 139 4.75 1.34 -1.10
N LEU A 140 3.80 0.44 -1.38
CA LEU A 140 4.05 -1.00 -1.53
C LEU A 140 4.66 -1.27 -2.91
N CYS A 141 5.99 -1.13 -2.96
CA CYS A 141 6.82 -1.50 -4.09
C CYS A 141 6.94 -3.03 -4.22
N SER A 142 8.06 -3.53 -4.64
CA SER A 142 8.40 -4.94 -4.76
C SER A 142 9.91 -5.08 -4.91
N ILE A 143 10.49 -6.26 -4.68
CA ILE A 143 11.85 -6.56 -5.16
C ILE A 143 11.95 -6.37 -6.67
N ALA A 144 10.85 -6.53 -7.41
CA ALA A 144 10.73 -6.21 -8.84
C ALA A 144 10.92 -4.72 -9.15
N SER A 145 10.97 -3.84 -8.16
CA SER A 145 11.34 -2.43 -8.29
C SER A 145 12.85 -2.19 -8.23
N MET A 146 13.61 -3.21 -7.87
CA MET A 146 15.06 -3.12 -7.63
C MET A 146 15.87 -3.93 -8.65
N GLN A 147 15.29 -5.01 -9.14
CA GLN A 147 15.92 -5.91 -10.12
C GLN A 147 14.88 -6.49 -11.07
N ALA A 148 15.26 -6.67 -12.33
CA ALA A 148 14.46 -7.37 -13.32
C ALA A 148 14.56 -8.89 -13.12
N TYR A 149 13.53 -9.62 -13.55
CA TYR A 149 13.50 -11.09 -13.58
C TYR A 149 12.66 -11.59 -14.77
N CYS A 150 12.82 -12.86 -15.11
CA CYS A 150 12.04 -13.47 -16.18
C CYS A 150 10.53 -13.39 -15.87
N ASN A 151 9.72 -13.16 -16.88
CA ASN A 151 8.27 -12.97 -16.78
C ASN A 151 7.85 -11.74 -15.92
N GLY A 152 8.78 -10.83 -15.66
CA GLY A 152 8.52 -9.61 -14.88
C GLY A 152 8.04 -8.42 -15.71
N GLY A 153 8.21 -8.43 -17.01
CA GLY A 153 7.76 -7.47 -18.01
C GLY A 153 7.20 -6.13 -17.52
N GLY A 154 5.96 -5.87 -17.87
CA GLY A 154 5.25 -4.66 -17.48
C GLY A 154 5.08 -4.50 -15.97
N TYR A 155 5.05 -5.61 -15.21
CA TYR A 155 5.00 -5.53 -13.75
C TYR A 155 6.25 -4.88 -13.16
N SER A 156 7.44 -5.35 -13.54
CA SER A 156 8.69 -4.75 -13.07
C SER A 156 8.75 -3.26 -13.45
N ILE A 157 8.41 -2.91 -14.69
CA ILE A 157 8.38 -1.52 -15.15
C ILE A 157 7.48 -0.67 -14.24
N SER A 158 6.27 -1.13 -13.95
CA SER A 158 5.33 -0.40 -13.09
C SER A 158 5.83 -0.24 -11.65
N LYS A 159 6.51 -1.25 -11.12
CA LYS A 159 7.08 -1.24 -9.76
C LYS A 159 8.37 -0.40 -9.67
N PHE A 160 9.21 -0.37 -10.70
CA PHE A 160 10.31 0.60 -10.80
C PHE A 160 9.78 2.03 -10.83
N ALA A 161 8.71 2.29 -11.60
CA ALA A 161 8.09 3.59 -11.67
C ALA A 161 7.49 4.04 -10.31
N LEU A 162 6.85 3.12 -9.55
CA LEU A 162 6.37 3.40 -8.19
C LEU A 162 7.52 3.71 -7.23
N SER A 163 8.64 3.00 -7.33
CA SER A 163 9.85 3.30 -6.54
C SER A 163 10.40 4.68 -6.87
N GLY A 164 10.47 5.03 -8.16
CA GLY A 164 10.87 6.37 -8.62
C GLY A 164 9.95 7.46 -8.07
N PHE A 165 8.64 7.25 -8.14
CA PHE A 165 7.66 8.14 -7.52
C PHE A 165 7.89 8.30 -6.02
N SER A 166 8.12 7.21 -5.29
CA SER A 166 8.33 7.22 -3.85
C SER A 166 9.58 8.04 -3.47
N LYS A 167 10.68 7.88 -4.20
CA LYS A 167 11.94 8.61 -3.98
C LYS A 167 11.79 10.11 -4.24
N ASN A 168 11.14 10.51 -5.34
CA ASN A 168 10.86 11.92 -5.59
C ASN A 168 9.96 12.51 -4.49
N LEU A 169 8.89 11.80 -4.14
CA LEU A 169 7.97 12.22 -3.09
C LEU A 169 8.71 12.41 -1.75
N ARG A 170 9.67 11.54 -1.42
CA ARG A 170 10.51 11.66 -0.21
C ARG A 170 11.30 12.95 -0.22
N GLU A 171 11.94 13.30 -1.34
CA GLU A 171 12.71 14.55 -1.45
C GLU A 171 11.82 15.79 -1.30
N GLU A 172 10.68 15.80 -1.99
CA GLU A 172 9.74 16.92 -1.97
C GLU A 172 9.10 17.13 -0.59
N LEU A 173 8.89 16.05 0.19
CA LEU A 173 8.18 16.12 1.48
C LEU A 173 9.08 16.28 2.70
N LYS A 174 10.40 16.19 2.57
CA LYS A 174 11.37 16.48 3.64
C LYS A 174 11.13 17.82 4.32
N PRO A 175 10.98 18.95 3.59
CA PRO A 175 10.76 20.26 4.21
C PRO A 175 9.44 20.35 4.99
N HIS A 176 8.48 19.45 4.70
CA HIS A 176 7.16 19.41 5.32
C HIS A 176 7.07 18.44 6.50
N GLY A 177 8.17 17.74 6.83
CA GLY A 177 8.21 16.78 7.94
C GLY A 177 7.31 15.56 7.72
N ILE A 178 6.95 15.25 6.46
CA ILE A 178 6.17 14.06 6.11
C ILE A 178 7.14 12.95 5.72
N LYS A 179 7.01 11.80 6.38
CA LYS A 179 7.81 10.62 6.09
C LYS A 179 7.30 9.90 4.85
N VAL A 180 8.21 9.35 4.07
CA VAL A 180 7.89 8.48 2.93
C VAL A 180 8.74 7.22 3.05
N THR A 181 8.10 6.06 3.00
CA THR A 181 8.74 4.75 3.07
C THR A 181 8.33 3.90 1.88
N SER A 182 9.30 3.35 1.18
CA SER A 182 9.09 2.30 0.17
C SER A 182 9.26 0.93 0.83
N ILE A 183 8.30 0.05 0.65
CA ILE A 183 8.38 -1.34 1.10
C ILE A 183 8.62 -2.21 -0.14
N TYR A 184 9.64 -3.06 -0.09
CA TYR A 184 10.04 -3.93 -1.20
C TYR A 184 9.89 -5.40 -0.79
N PRO A 185 8.67 -5.96 -0.80
CA PRO A 185 8.48 -7.37 -0.52
C PRO A 185 9.02 -8.25 -1.65
N GLY A 186 9.64 -9.37 -1.27
CA GLY A 186 9.77 -10.54 -2.12
C GLY A 186 8.45 -11.34 -2.17
N ALA A 187 8.53 -12.65 -2.30
CA ALA A 187 7.36 -13.51 -2.33
C ALA A 187 6.61 -13.52 -0.98
N VAL A 188 5.34 -13.12 -1.01
CA VAL A 188 4.43 -13.05 0.14
C VAL A 188 3.17 -13.85 -0.19
N MET A 189 2.72 -14.71 0.71
CA MET A 189 1.51 -15.51 0.54
C MET A 189 0.28 -14.60 0.40
N THR A 190 -0.17 -14.43 -0.81
CA THR A 190 -1.33 -13.63 -1.23
C THR A 190 -2.00 -14.34 -2.41
N ASP A 191 -3.09 -13.78 -2.91
CA ASP A 191 -3.77 -14.34 -4.09
C ASP A 191 -2.88 -14.43 -5.35
N SER A 192 -1.80 -13.64 -5.42
CA SER A 192 -0.81 -13.75 -6.51
C SER A 192 -0.08 -15.09 -6.51
N TRP A 193 -0.12 -15.80 -5.39
CA TRP A 193 0.43 -17.13 -5.19
C TRP A 193 -0.66 -18.21 -5.04
N SER A 194 -1.88 -17.93 -5.54
CA SER A 194 -2.99 -18.90 -5.51
C SER A 194 -2.57 -20.20 -6.18
N GLY A 195 -2.72 -21.32 -5.43
CA GLY A 195 -2.27 -22.64 -5.87
C GLY A 195 -0.84 -23.00 -5.51
N PHE A 196 -0.04 -22.07 -4.96
CA PHE A 196 1.28 -22.38 -4.43
C PHE A 196 1.15 -23.09 -3.04
N ASP A 197 1.79 -24.22 -2.89
CA ASP A 197 1.84 -24.92 -1.61
C ASP A 197 2.89 -24.28 -0.69
N ASN A 198 2.45 -23.53 0.30
CA ASN A 198 3.30 -22.91 1.32
C ASN A 198 3.33 -23.70 2.65
N THR A 199 2.95 -24.97 2.67
CA THR A 199 3.02 -25.81 3.88
C THR A 199 4.44 -25.88 4.44
N GLY A 200 5.45 -25.83 3.58
CA GLY A 200 6.86 -25.72 3.93
C GLY A 200 7.31 -24.30 4.35
N LYS A 201 6.40 -23.32 4.47
CA LYS A 201 6.71 -21.94 4.82
C LYS A 201 7.83 -21.34 3.99
N ARG A 202 7.79 -21.57 2.68
CA ARG A 202 8.84 -21.15 1.74
C ARG A 202 8.82 -19.65 1.44
N ILE A 203 7.64 -19.03 1.48
CA ILE A 203 7.43 -17.61 1.26
C ILE A 203 6.84 -16.94 2.51
N MET A 204 6.99 -15.62 2.59
CA MET A 204 6.59 -14.81 3.76
C MET A 204 5.07 -14.77 3.91
N GLU A 205 4.61 -14.45 5.12
CA GLU A 205 3.21 -14.14 5.40
C GLU A 205 2.93 -12.64 5.22
N ALA A 206 1.68 -12.28 4.95
CA ALA A 206 1.29 -10.87 4.80
C ALA A 206 1.50 -10.07 6.10
N GLU A 207 1.42 -10.74 7.24
CA GLU A 207 1.64 -10.20 8.58
C GLU A 207 3.08 -9.72 8.79
N ASP A 208 4.08 -10.30 8.12
CA ASP A 208 5.48 -9.85 8.19
C ASP A 208 5.60 -8.42 7.63
N ILE A 209 4.94 -8.16 6.52
CA ILE A 209 4.90 -6.83 5.92
C ILE A 209 4.15 -5.84 6.81
N ALA A 210 3.01 -6.26 7.35
CA ALA A 210 2.20 -5.44 8.24
C ALA A 210 2.96 -5.06 9.52
N ALA A 211 3.74 -5.98 10.09
CA ALA A 211 4.58 -5.73 11.25
C ALA A 211 5.64 -4.65 10.98
N MET A 212 6.28 -4.66 9.80
CA MET A 212 7.27 -3.65 9.44
C MET A 212 6.64 -2.29 9.18
N VAL A 213 5.46 -2.22 8.55
CA VAL A 213 4.70 -0.97 8.40
C VAL A 213 4.39 -0.38 9.77
N LEU A 214 3.87 -1.21 10.68
CA LEU A 214 3.55 -0.77 12.05
C LEU A 214 4.80 -0.31 12.82
N ALA A 215 5.91 -1.03 12.74
CA ALA A 215 7.16 -0.68 13.39
C ALA A 215 7.71 0.67 12.87
N ALA A 216 7.69 0.88 11.54
CA ALA A 216 8.15 2.12 10.93
C ALA A 216 7.31 3.34 11.35
N THR A 217 6.01 3.16 11.62
CA THR A 217 5.15 4.25 12.14
C THR A 217 5.50 4.63 13.57
N GLY A 218 6.07 3.71 14.35
CA GLY A 218 6.47 3.94 15.74
C GLY A 218 7.80 4.70 15.90
N LEU A 219 8.53 4.97 14.82
CA LEU A 219 9.78 5.74 14.89
C LEU A 219 9.53 7.20 15.28
N SER A 220 10.48 7.78 16.01
CA SER A 220 10.44 9.20 16.41
C SER A 220 10.21 10.12 15.18
N PRO A 221 9.72 11.35 15.36
CA PRO A 221 9.52 12.29 14.25
C PRO A 221 10.78 12.57 13.42
N GLN A 222 11.97 12.43 14.01
CA GLN A 222 13.26 12.69 13.38
C GLN A 222 13.78 11.53 12.53
N ALA A 223 13.22 10.32 12.70
CA ALA A 223 13.68 9.12 12.02
C ALA A 223 12.67 8.63 10.97
N VAL A 224 13.17 8.19 9.83
CA VAL A 224 12.38 7.50 8.78
C VAL A 224 13.18 6.30 8.28
N ALA A 225 12.52 5.17 8.12
CA ALA A 225 13.02 4.06 7.33
C ALA A 225 12.62 4.35 5.87
N GLU A 226 13.57 4.72 5.02
CA GLU A 226 13.26 5.14 3.64
C GLU A 226 12.93 3.95 2.75
N ASP A 227 13.74 2.88 2.86
CA ASP A 227 13.57 1.65 2.10
C ASP A 227 13.56 0.46 3.06
N ILE A 228 12.53 -0.39 2.98
CA ILE A 228 12.40 -1.61 3.78
C ILE A 228 12.30 -2.79 2.81
N VAL A 229 13.35 -3.61 2.76
CA VAL A 229 13.41 -4.81 1.92
C VAL A 229 13.15 -6.02 2.78
N LEU A 230 12.13 -6.81 2.42
CA LEU A 230 11.83 -8.10 3.07
C LEU A 230 11.86 -9.21 2.01
N ARG A 231 12.55 -10.29 2.32
CA ARG A 231 12.66 -11.46 1.44
C ARG A 231 12.40 -12.74 2.24
N PRO A 232 11.91 -13.80 1.60
CA PRO A 232 11.89 -15.11 2.22
C PRO A 232 13.29 -15.48 2.75
N LEU A 233 13.33 -16.16 3.89
CA LEU A 233 14.59 -16.53 4.55
C LEU A 233 15.56 -17.28 3.61
N LEU A 234 15.02 -18.13 2.74
CA LEU A 234 15.79 -18.90 1.77
C LEU A 234 15.99 -18.19 0.42
N GLY A 235 15.76 -16.88 0.36
CA GLY A 235 15.86 -16.07 -0.87
C GLY A 235 14.59 -16.11 -1.73
N ASP A 236 14.65 -15.49 -2.88
CA ASP A 236 13.51 -15.43 -3.82
C ASP A 236 13.28 -16.79 -4.51
N LEU A 237 12.11 -16.99 -5.12
CA LEU A 237 11.72 -18.16 -5.91
C LEU A 237 12.13 -17.98 -7.37
#